data_4cb92dfd3c6c77d8dbbc91d5787e2762
#
_entry.id   4cb92dfd3c6c77d8dbbc91d5787e2762
#
_cell.length_a   1.000
_cell.length_b   1.000
_cell.length_c   1.000
_cell.angle_alpha   90.00
_cell.angle_beta   90.00
_cell.angle_gamma   90.00
#
_symmetry.space_group_name_H-M   'P 1'
#
loop_
_entity.id
_entity.type
_entity.pdbx_description
1 polymer ?
#
loop_
_entity_poly.entity_id
_entity_poly.type
_entity_poly.pdbx_seq_one_letter_code
_entity_poly.pdbx_strand_id
1 'polypeptide(L)'
;MDLNFEKMNGLIPAIIQDNSTNKVLMLGFMNEEAYRKTMETGKVTFFSRTKNRLWTKGEESGNFLNVVSIKEDCDKDTLLIKVNPAGPVCHTGTDTCWGEENKEDIMFLKELQDFIDKRHEAVSYTHLRAHETRHD
;
A
#
# COMPACT_ATOMS: atom_id res chain seq x y z
N MET A 1 -3.13 -8.22 18.59
CA MET A 1 -2.31 -7.08 18.16
C MET A 1 -2.66 -5.88 19.03
N ASP A 2 -1.68 -5.37 19.77
CA ASP A 2 -1.89 -4.29 20.74
C ASP A 2 -1.54 -2.94 20.13
N LEU A 3 -2.49 -2.37 19.39
CA LEU A 3 -2.29 -1.08 18.76
C LEU A 3 -2.42 0.06 19.76
N ASN A 4 -1.63 1.10 19.57
CA ASN A 4 -1.62 2.27 20.44
C ASN A 4 -2.60 3.34 19.97
N PHE A 5 -3.89 3.09 20.19
CA PHE A 5 -4.93 4.04 19.81
C PHE A 5 -4.89 5.34 20.62
N GLU A 6 -4.44 5.30 21.85
CA GLU A 6 -4.40 6.48 22.72
C GLU A 6 -3.42 7.53 22.20
N LYS A 7 -2.28 7.11 21.67
CA LYS A 7 -1.25 7.99 21.16
C LYS A 7 -1.77 8.94 20.07
N MET A 8 -2.75 8.47 19.29
CA MET A 8 -3.30 9.21 18.15
C MET A 8 -4.74 9.66 18.39
N ASN A 9 -5.10 9.95 19.64
CA ASN A 9 -6.45 10.36 20.02
C ASN A 9 -7.53 9.35 19.61
N GLY A 10 -7.21 8.08 19.71
CA GLY A 10 -8.15 7.02 19.38
C GLY A 10 -8.17 6.63 17.92
N LEU A 11 -7.39 7.30 17.07
CA LEU A 11 -7.34 7.00 15.62
C LEU A 11 -5.94 6.60 15.21
N ILE A 12 -5.86 5.60 14.34
CA ILE A 12 -4.59 5.13 13.77
C ILE A 12 -4.68 5.21 12.25
N PRO A 13 -3.68 5.81 11.59
CA PRO A 13 -3.66 5.81 10.13
C PRO A 13 -3.40 4.40 9.60
N ALA A 14 -4.09 4.05 8.54
CA ALA A 14 -3.95 2.77 7.86
C ALA A 14 -3.60 3.03 6.40
N ILE A 15 -2.44 2.55 5.99
CA ILE A 15 -1.98 2.65 4.61
C ILE A 15 -2.47 1.41 3.89
N ILE A 16 -3.20 1.61 2.79
CA ILE A 16 -3.78 0.52 2.01
C ILE A 16 -2.94 0.32 0.76
N GLN A 17 -2.43 -0.89 0.60
CA GLN A 17 -1.55 -1.26 -0.50
C GLN A 17 -2.10 -2.49 -1.21
N ASP A 18 -2.07 -2.48 -2.55
CA ASP A 18 -2.48 -3.64 -3.32
C ASP A 18 -1.48 -4.78 -3.13
N ASN A 19 -1.96 -5.96 -2.81
CA ASN A 19 -1.11 -7.13 -2.57
C ASN A 19 -0.40 -7.62 -3.84
N SER A 20 -1.01 -7.40 -5.01
CA SER A 20 -0.47 -7.87 -6.29
C SER A 20 0.52 -6.90 -6.91
N THR A 21 0.20 -5.60 -6.91
CA THR A 21 0.99 -4.58 -7.60
C THR A 21 1.94 -3.82 -6.70
N ASN A 22 1.73 -3.90 -5.39
CA ASN A 22 2.44 -3.12 -4.36
C ASN A 22 2.18 -1.61 -4.45
N LYS A 23 1.17 -1.19 -5.21
CA LYS A 23 0.79 0.22 -5.26
C LYS A 23 0.06 0.62 -3.98
N VAL A 24 0.37 1.80 -3.48
CA VAL A 24 -0.38 2.39 -2.37
C VAL A 24 -1.67 2.96 -2.93
N LEU A 25 -2.79 2.50 -2.43
CA LEU A 25 -4.11 2.83 -2.96
C LEU A 25 -4.73 4.04 -2.27
N MET A 26 -4.64 4.08 -0.96
CA MET A 26 -5.21 5.17 -0.17
C MET A 26 -4.69 5.12 1.26
N LEU A 27 -5.03 6.16 2.02
CA LEU A 27 -4.81 6.18 3.46
C LEU A 27 -6.12 6.57 4.13
N GLY A 28 -6.47 5.87 5.19
CA GLY A 28 -7.63 6.21 6.01
C GLY A 28 -7.29 6.06 7.47
N PHE A 29 -8.28 6.30 8.34
CA PHE A 29 -8.08 6.21 9.78
C PHE A 29 -9.01 5.16 10.37
N MET A 30 -8.52 4.46 11.40
CA MET A 30 -9.29 3.46 12.11
C MET A 30 -9.30 3.79 13.61
N ASN A 31 -10.48 3.71 14.22
CA ASN A 31 -10.56 3.60 15.66
C ASN A 31 -10.55 2.11 16.00
N GLU A 32 -10.66 1.79 17.29
CA GLU A 32 -10.61 0.39 17.71
C GLU A 32 -11.77 -0.43 17.13
N GLU A 33 -12.96 0.15 17.03
CA GLU A 33 -14.11 -0.54 16.44
C GLU A 33 -13.92 -0.82 14.95
N ALA A 34 -13.38 0.15 14.21
CA ALA A 34 -13.09 -0.02 12.78
C ALA A 34 -12.07 -1.13 12.57
N TYR A 35 -11.04 -1.15 13.39
CA TYR A 35 -10.03 -2.19 13.33
C TYR A 35 -10.63 -3.57 13.59
N ARG A 36 -11.43 -3.70 14.64
CA ARG A 36 -12.10 -4.96 14.96
C ARG A 36 -13.00 -5.43 13.83
N LYS A 37 -13.78 -4.51 13.26
CA LYS A 37 -14.69 -4.85 12.15
C LYS A 37 -13.90 -5.29 10.93
N THR A 38 -12.77 -4.65 10.64
CA THR A 38 -11.89 -5.05 9.55
C THR A 38 -11.40 -6.48 9.75
N MET A 39 -10.96 -6.82 10.95
CA MET A 39 -10.51 -8.16 11.27
C MET A 39 -11.63 -9.19 11.17
N GLU A 40 -12.82 -8.82 11.60
CA GLU A 40 -13.97 -9.71 11.63
C GLU A 40 -14.53 -10.00 10.22
N THR A 41 -14.64 -8.96 9.39
CA THR A 41 -15.28 -9.09 8.08
C THR A 41 -14.30 -9.40 6.96
N GLY A 42 -13.03 -9.13 7.15
CA GLY A 42 -12.03 -9.24 6.09
C GLY A 42 -12.11 -8.12 5.05
N LYS A 43 -12.90 -7.09 5.32
CA LYS A 43 -13.05 -5.92 4.45
C LYS A 43 -12.63 -4.67 5.22
N VAL A 44 -11.86 -3.80 4.57
CA VAL A 44 -11.31 -2.61 5.23
C VAL A 44 -12.44 -1.67 5.64
N THR A 45 -12.48 -1.37 6.93
CA THR A 45 -13.44 -0.45 7.54
C THR A 45 -12.68 0.65 8.23
N PHE A 46 -13.05 1.89 7.94
CA PHE A 46 -12.43 3.08 8.52
C PHE A 46 -13.39 3.78 9.47
N PHE A 47 -12.87 4.71 10.25
CA PHE A 47 -13.69 5.64 11.01
C PHE A 47 -13.67 6.99 10.32
N SER A 48 -14.86 7.51 9.96
CA SER A 48 -14.98 8.81 9.33
C SER A 48 -15.03 9.87 10.42
N ARG A 49 -14.01 10.74 10.50
CA ARG A 49 -13.95 11.81 11.49
C ARG A 49 -15.00 12.88 11.24
N THR A 50 -15.33 13.12 9.98
CA THR A 50 -16.30 14.16 9.62
C THR A 50 -17.74 13.72 9.89
N LYS A 51 -18.03 12.45 9.62
CA LYS A 51 -19.39 11.89 9.83
C LYS A 51 -19.54 11.20 11.17
N ASN A 52 -18.45 11.04 11.90
CA ASN A 52 -18.41 10.38 13.21
C ASN A 52 -19.06 8.99 13.20
N ARG A 53 -18.71 8.19 12.20
CA ARG A 53 -19.23 6.82 12.07
C ARG A 53 -18.22 5.89 11.42
N LEU A 54 -18.44 4.60 11.60
CA LEU A 54 -17.69 3.58 10.87
C LEU A 54 -18.09 3.60 9.40
N TRP A 55 -17.14 3.33 8.54
CA TRP A 55 -17.35 3.34 7.12
C TRP A 55 -16.55 2.20 6.46
N THR A 56 -17.26 1.20 5.91
CA THR A 56 -16.62 0.11 5.17
C THR A 56 -16.38 0.57 3.74
N LYS A 57 -15.13 0.57 3.32
CA LYS A 57 -14.78 0.99 1.96
C LYS A 57 -15.47 0.07 0.96
N GLY A 58 -16.22 0.68 0.06
CA GLY A 58 -16.98 -0.06 -0.96
C GLY A 58 -18.42 -0.35 -0.59
N GLU A 59 -18.91 0.09 0.58
CA GLU A 59 -20.26 -0.20 1.01
C GLU A 59 -21.34 0.35 0.07
N GLU A 60 -21.01 1.41 -0.69
CA GLU A 60 -21.94 1.98 -1.67
C GLU A 60 -21.61 1.57 -3.09
N SER A 61 -20.32 1.53 -3.44
CA SER A 61 -19.88 1.22 -4.80
C SER A 61 -19.77 -0.29 -5.08
N GLY A 62 -19.67 -1.11 -4.05
CA GLY A 62 -19.37 -2.53 -4.20
C GLY A 62 -17.89 -2.83 -4.38
N ASN A 63 -17.04 -1.83 -4.42
CA ASN A 63 -15.60 -1.99 -4.61
C ASN A 63 -14.90 -2.16 -3.26
N PHE A 64 -15.16 -3.27 -2.60
CA PHE A 64 -14.57 -3.57 -1.29
C PHE A 64 -13.07 -3.81 -1.40
N LEU A 65 -12.39 -3.54 -0.30
CA LEU A 65 -10.96 -3.83 -0.15
C LEU A 65 -10.84 -5.09 0.70
N ASN A 66 -10.56 -6.21 0.05
CA ASN A 66 -10.46 -7.50 0.72
C ASN A 66 -9.09 -7.67 1.34
N VAL A 67 -9.03 -7.82 2.65
CA VAL A 67 -7.78 -7.87 3.40
C VAL A 67 -7.01 -9.14 3.12
N VAL A 68 -5.73 -9.00 2.79
CA VAL A 68 -4.80 -10.12 2.66
C VAL A 68 -3.92 -10.21 3.90
N SER A 69 -3.35 -9.10 4.33
CA SER A 69 -2.51 -9.07 5.53
C SER A 69 -2.56 -7.70 6.20
N ILE A 70 -2.32 -7.68 7.50
CA ILE A 70 -2.25 -6.46 8.29
C ILE A 70 -0.97 -6.51 9.08
N LYS A 71 -0.16 -5.45 8.98
CA LYS A 71 1.06 -5.31 9.76
C LYS A 71 1.03 -3.99 10.51
N GLU A 72 1.52 -4.01 11.73
CA GLU A 72 1.72 -2.80 12.53
C GLU A 72 3.14 -2.31 12.35
N ASP A 73 3.35 -1.01 12.53
CA ASP A 73 4.72 -0.47 12.51
C ASP A 73 5.40 -0.70 13.86
N CYS A 74 6.65 -0.25 13.98
CA CYS A 74 7.48 -0.57 15.15
C CYS A 74 6.95 -0.01 16.47
N ASP A 75 6.22 1.09 16.46
CA ASP A 75 5.63 1.68 17.68
C ASP A 75 4.12 1.52 17.75
N LYS A 76 3.55 0.69 16.88
CA LYS A 76 2.14 0.25 16.94
C LYS A 76 1.12 1.37 16.78
N ASP A 77 1.45 2.39 16.01
CA ASP A 77 0.57 3.52 15.78
C ASP A 77 0.20 3.74 14.31
N THR A 78 0.63 2.83 13.42
CA THR A 78 0.29 2.87 12.00
C THR A 78 0.12 1.44 11.49
N LEU A 79 -0.83 1.25 10.60
CA LEU A 79 -1.07 -0.05 9.98
C LEU A 79 -0.71 -0.03 8.51
N LEU A 80 -0.12 -1.11 8.04
CA LEU A 80 0.03 -1.40 6.62
C LEU A 80 -0.87 -2.58 6.29
N ILE A 81 -1.90 -2.32 5.49
CA ILE A 81 -2.88 -3.33 5.13
C ILE A 81 -2.76 -3.64 3.65
N LYS A 82 -2.39 -4.87 3.34
CA LYS A 82 -2.36 -5.33 1.96
C LYS A 82 -3.71 -5.93 1.61
N VAL A 83 -4.23 -5.57 0.46
CA VAL A 83 -5.58 -5.93 0.04
C VAL A 83 -5.64 -6.39 -1.40
N ASN A 84 -6.73 -7.07 -1.73
CA ASN A 84 -7.14 -7.33 -3.11
C ASN A 84 -8.37 -6.45 -3.37
N PRO A 85 -8.23 -5.31 -4.08
CA PRO A 85 -9.38 -4.44 -4.34
C PRO A 85 -10.32 -5.07 -5.36
N ALA A 86 -11.62 -4.89 -5.15
CA ALA A 86 -12.64 -5.40 -6.06
C ALA A 86 -12.81 -4.51 -7.29
N GLY A 87 -12.30 -3.27 -7.25
CA GLY A 87 -12.42 -2.33 -8.35
C GLY A 87 -11.74 -1.01 -8.00
N PRO A 88 -12.00 0.07 -8.76
CA PRO A 88 -11.40 1.37 -8.49
C PRO A 88 -11.65 1.82 -7.06
N VAL A 89 -10.60 2.34 -6.42
CA VAL A 89 -10.64 2.65 -4.98
C VAL A 89 -11.22 4.05 -4.73
N CYS A 90 -10.88 5.02 -5.56
CA CYS A 90 -11.33 6.39 -5.34
C CYS A 90 -12.76 6.60 -5.81
N HIS A 91 -13.53 7.40 -5.06
CA HIS A 91 -14.92 7.73 -5.41
C HIS A 91 -15.03 8.47 -6.75
N THR A 92 -13.94 9.05 -7.25
CA THR A 92 -13.91 9.70 -8.56
C THR A 92 -13.73 8.73 -9.71
N GLY A 93 -13.56 7.44 -9.42
CA GLY A 93 -13.44 6.39 -10.43
C GLY A 93 -12.01 6.01 -10.78
N THR A 94 -11.01 6.64 -10.17
CA THR A 94 -9.61 6.26 -10.38
C THR A 94 -9.24 5.05 -9.53
N ASP A 95 -8.25 4.29 -9.98
CA ASP A 95 -7.83 3.06 -9.29
C ASP A 95 -7.27 3.35 -7.90
N THR A 96 -6.59 4.49 -7.74
CA THR A 96 -6.04 4.91 -6.44
C THR A 96 -6.54 6.31 -6.11
N CYS A 97 -6.45 6.69 -4.84
CA CYS A 97 -6.79 8.04 -4.42
C CYS A 97 -5.79 9.10 -4.90
N TRP A 98 -4.68 8.65 -5.48
CA TRP A 98 -3.62 9.51 -6.02
C TRP A 98 -3.83 9.81 -7.50
N GLY A 99 -4.86 9.23 -8.13
CA GLY A 99 -5.12 9.38 -9.55
C GLY A 99 -4.25 8.49 -10.45
N GLU A 100 -3.53 7.56 -9.86
CA GLU A 100 -2.67 6.63 -10.60
C GLU A 100 -3.39 5.33 -10.93
N GLU A 101 -2.96 4.68 -11.99
CA GLU A 101 -3.45 3.35 -12.32
C GLU A 101 -2.86 2.33 -11.34
N ASN A 102 -3.67 1.34 -10.97
CA ASN A 102 -3.23 0.28 -10.06
C ASN A 102 -2.69 -0.90 -10.86
N LYS A 103 -1.45 -0.75 -11.28
CA LYS A 103 -0.73 -1.83 -11.98
C LYS A 103 0.75 -1.74 -11.66
N GLU A 104 1.47 -2.82 -11.92
CA GLU A 104 2.92 -2.84 -11.73
C GLU A 104 3.57 -1.81 -12.65
N ASP A 105 4.63 -1.19 -12.15
CA ASP A 105 5.41 -0.24 -12.93
C ASP A 105 6.41 -1.00 -13.81
N ILE A 106 5.91 -1.51 -14.93
CA ILE A 106 6.73 -2.26 -15.89
C ILE A 106 7.81 -1.37 -16.48
N MET A 107 7.51 -0.09 -16.70
CA MET A 107 8.49 0.85 -17.24
C MET A 107 9.67 1.03 -16.30
N PHE A 108 9.42 1.09 -15.01
CA PHE A 108 10.49 1.18 -14.02
C PHE A 108 11.39 -0.06 -14.09
N LEU A 109 10.79 -1.25 -14.17
CA LEU A 109 11.55 -2.50 -14.27
C LEU A 109 12.36 -2.55 -15.55
N LYS A 110 11.81 -2.09 -16.66
CA LYS A 110 12.50 -2.04 -17.93
C LYS A 110 13.67 -1.06 -17.88
N GLU A 111 13.47 0.11 -17.32
CA GLU A 111 14.54 1.10 -17.16
C GLU A 111 15.67 0.58 -16.28
N LEU A 112 15.32 -0.13 -15.23
CA LEU A 112 16.29 -0.74 -14.34
C LEU A 112 17.10 -1.81 -15.06
N GLN A 113 16.45 -2.64 -15.88
CA GLN A 113 17.11 -3.66 -16.67
C GLN A 113 18.06 -3.02 -17.68
N ASP A 114 17.62 -1.98 -18.37
CA ASP A 114 18.47 -1.25 -19.33
C ASP A 114 19.70 -0.67 -18.65
N PHE A 115 19.53 -0.12 -17.46
CA PHE A 115 20.62 0.43 -16.67
C PHE A 115 21.64 -0.66 -16.31
N ILE A 116 21.17 -1.83 -15.89
CA ILE A 116 22.03 -2.96 -15.55
C ILE A 116 22.79 -3.43 -16.78
N ASP A 117 22.12 -3.55 -17.93
CA ASP A 117 22.73 -3.97 -19.19
C ASP A 117 23.83 -3.01 -19.63
N LYS A 118 23.61 -1.71 -19.54
CA LYS A 118 24.62 -0.71 -19.88
C LYS A 118 25.84 -0.78 -18.98
N ARG A 119 25.63 -1.01 -17.69
CA ARG A 119 26.74 -1.16 -16.75
C ARG A 119 27.55 -2.42 -17.06
N HIS A 120 26.89 -3.47 -17.44
CA HIS A 120 27.53 -4.72 -17.80
C HIS A 120 28.41 -4.55 -19.05
N GLU A 121 27.90 -3.85 -20.06
CA GLU A 121 28.66 -3.54 -21.27
C GLU A 121 29.88 -2.68 -20.96
N ALA A 122 29.71 -1.66 -20.12
CA ALA A 122 30.81 -0.79 -19.75
C ALA A 122 31.93 -1.56 -19.05
N VAL A 123 31.58 -2.47 -18.17
CA VAL A 123 32.55 -3.34 -17.50
C VAL A 123 33.28 -4.22 -18.52
N SER A 124 32.54 -4.78 -19.47
CA SER A 124 33.11 -5.60 -20.51
C SER A 124 34.13 -4.83 -21.36
N TYR A 125 33.80 -3.58 -21.69
CA TYR A 125 34.67 -2.75 -22.51
C TYR A 125 35.90 -2.26 -21.80
N THR A 126 35.73 -1.91 -20.56
CA THR A 126 36.84 -1.42 -19.78
C THR A 126 37.67 -2.54 -19.26
N HIS A 127 37.23 -3.74 -19.31
CA HIS A 127 37.75 -4.81 -18.88
C HIS A 127 37.95 -4.95 -17.65
N LEU A 128 37.69 -4.82 -17.26
CA LEU A 128 37.56 -4.91 -16.33
C LEU A 128 38.09 -4.69 -15.33
N ARG A 129 38.05 -4.38 -15.16
CA ARG A 129 38.47 -4.04 -14.21
C ARG A 129 37.88 -4.46 -13.17
N ALA A 130 38.05 -5.10 -12.92
CA ALA A 130 37.43 -5.59 -12.14
C ALA A 130 36.49 -5.23 -11.29
N HIS A 131 36.34 -5.32 -11.48
CA HIS A 131 35.55 -5.09 -10.84
C HIS A 131 34.98 -4.63 -10.09
N GLU A 132 34.89 -4.41 -10.09
CA GLU A 132 34.29 -3.79 -9.48
C GLU A 132 33.44 -3.62 -9.02
N THR A 133 33.19 -4.04 -8.85
CA THR A 133 32.35 -3.90 -8.51
C THR A 133 31.59 -3.78 -8.13
N ARG A 134 31.24 -4.02 -7.90
CA ARG A 134 30.45 -3.81 -7.67
C ARG A 134 29.86 -3.34 -7.18
N HIS A 135 29.38 -3.22 -7.23
CA HIS A 135 28.89 -2.52 -7.10
C HIS A 135 28.53 -2.20 -6.82
N ASP A 136 28.48 -2.38 -6.55
CA ASP A 136 28.10 -1.75 -6.44
C ASP A 136 27.99 -1.41 -6.44
#